data_6ae31975b24658c769ee5d6a590e70ce
#
_entry.id   6ae31975b24658c769ee5d6a590e70ce
#
_cell.length_a   1.000
_cell.length_b   1.000
_cell.length_c   1.000
_cell.angle_alpha   90.00
_cell.angle_beta   90.00
_cell.angle_gamma   90.00
#
_symmetry.space_group_name_H-M   'P 1'
#
loop_
_entity.id
_entity.type
_entity.pdbx_description
1 polymer ?
#
loop_
_entity_poly.entity_id
_entity_poly.type
_entity_poly.pdbx_seq_one_letter_code
_entity_poly.pdbx_strand_id
1 'polypeptide(L)'
;ANAGRPSRSAGGLREGLKRMQPGTEATGLPVAAASAPLPTRISVATFNVWTTKGKPGGPWPARIPALQQLMRLCSADLIGVQEAHPDILAAIDEALPAHARIAPENEAESVCWRTEGTIYYRRAALELLGHGCECSGSFPEKPNRRLFWARFRVCGAGSVLFSTCHMPWQGTASEVQSGVSARFACSHAVADALKALARPGEPAFCVGDFNESFGPPRVLRTAAQFVDCFTALCLPATPTHPARPSGAEEEELPDRALDWICANQHATPILANVLRPSPGLLSTAALHASDHFPVVAVYEI
;
A
#
# COMPACT_ATOMS: atom_id res chain seq x y z
N ALA A 1 2.81 -67.22 -4.57
CA ALA A 1 3.80 -67.74 -3.63
C ALA A 1 3.90 -66.72 -2.49
N ASN A 2 3.21 -66.90 -1.40
CA ASN A 2 3.56 -67.56 -0.13
C ASN A 2 4.87 -67.03 0.44
N ALA A 3 4.93 -66.57 1.56
CA ALA A 3 4.77 -66.81 2.98
C ALA A 3 5.57 -65.72 3.73
N GLY A 4 5.43 -65.34 4.94
CA GLY A 4 4.89 -65.89 6.12
C GLY A 4 5.19 -64.93 7.27
N ARG A 5 4.26 -64.75 8.18
CA ARG A 5 4.47 -64.14 9.51
C ARG A 5 5.28 -65.11 10.41
N PRO A 6 5.95 -64.56 11.40
CA PRO A 6 5.79 -65.17 12.71
C PRO A 6 5.39 -64.17 13.81
N SER A 7 4.49 -64.67 14.64
CA SER A 7 4.11 -64.21 15.98
C SER A 7 5.18 -64.55 17.01
N ARG A 8 5.36 -63.75 18.05
CA ARG A 8 5.80 -64.08 19.41
C ARG A 8 5.77 -62.79 20.23
N SER A 9 5.49 -62.72 21.44
CA SER A 9 4.93 -63.45 22.56
C SER A 9 4.97 -62.49 23.74
N ALA A 10 3.92 -62.56 24.53
CA ALA A 10 3.78 -61.81 25.75
C ALA A 10 4.88 -62.23 26.77
N GLY A 11 5.47 -61.23 27.43
CA GLY A 11 6.36 -61.44 28.56
C GLY A 11 6.13 -60.29 29.54
N GLY A 12 5.44 -60.59 30.62
CA GLY A 12 5.23 -59.69 31.71
C GLY A 12 6.48 -59.52 32.55
N LEU A 13 6.64 -58.37 33.10
CA LEU A 13 7.49 -58.13 34.26
C LEU A 13 6.77 -57.13 35.18
N ARG A 14 6.40 -57.67 36.31
CA ARG A 14 5.97 -56.96 37.51
C ARG A 14 7.21 -56.33 38.20
N GLU A 15 6.89 -55.34 39.03
CA GLU A 15 7.66 -54.86 40.18
C GLU A 15 8.55 -53.63 39.98
N GLY A 16 8.22 -52.64 40.79
CA GLY A 16 9.08 -51.47 41.05
C GLY A 16 8.37 -50.19 41.49
N LEU A 17 7.28 -50.29 42.27
CA LEU A 17 6.75 -49.14 42.97
C LEU A 17 7.71 -48.72 44.10
N LYS A 18 8.64 -47.81 43.78
CA LYS A 18 9.36 -47.03 44.81
C LYS A 18 8.49 -45.86 45.25
N ARG A 19 8.10 -45.87 46.53
CA ARG A 19 7.55 -44.75 47.25
C ARG A 19 8.42 -43.50 47.07
N MET A 20 7.93 -42.50 46.41
CA MET A 20 8.52 -41.16 46.46
C MET A 20 8.06 -40.46 47.73
N GLN A 21 8.97 -39.98 48.50
CA GLN A 21 8.78 -39.16 49.69
C GLN A 21 8.31 -37.77 49.29
N PRO A 22 7.41 -37.11 50.06
CA PRO A 22 7.03 -35.74 49.87
C PRO A 22 8.10 -34.82 50.49
N GLY A 23 8.76 -34.04 49.67
CA GLY A 23 9.69 -33.05 50.18
C GLY A 23 10.60 -32.52 49.09
N THR A 24 10.10 -31.55 48.30
CA THR A 24 10.95 -30.53 47.69
C THR A 24 10.12 -29.30 47.41
N GLU A 25 10.67 -28.22 47.88
CA GLU A 25 10.22 -26.83 47.82
C GLU A 25 9.63 -26.46 46.46
N ALA A 26 8.51 -25.73 46.49
CA ALA A 26 7.96 -25.05 45.36
C ALA A 26 9.00 -24.04 44.83
N THR A 27 9.81 -24.49 43.87
CA THR A 27 10.60 -23.56 43.02
C THR A 27 9.57 -22.67 42.30
N GLY A 28 9.54 -21.39 42.70
CA GLY A 28 8.71 -20.40 42.08
C GLY A 28 8.85 -20.50 40.58
N LEU A 29 7.71 -20.62 39.88
CA LEU A 29 7.65 -20.48 38.43
C LEU A 29 8.35 -19.16 38.07
N PRO A 30 9.23 -19.13 37.08
CA PRO A 30 9.86 -17.89 36.67
C PRO A 30 8.72 -16.90 36.33
N VAL A 31 8.74 -15.76 37.03
CA VAL A 31 7.87 -14.62 36.67
C VAL A 31 8.03 -14.43 35.17
N ALA A 32 6.95 -14.61 34.43
CA ALA A 32 6.95 -14.42 32.99
C ALA A 32 7.63 -13.08 32.70
N ALA A 33 8.73 -13.12 31.96
CA ALA A 33 9.38 -11.91 31.51
C ALA A 33 8.30 -11.04 30.87
N ALA A 34 8.22 -9.77 31.27
CA ALA A 34 7.27 -8.84 30.71
C ALA A 34 7.31 -8.96 29.18
N SER A 35 6.22 -9.38 28.57
CA SER A 35 6.16 -9.54 27.13
C SER A 35 6.61 -8.23 26.47
N ALA A 36 7.53 -8.31 25.52
CA ALA A 36 7.91 -7.13 24.74
C ALA A 36 6.64 -6.46 24.21
N PRO A 37 6.57 -5.13 24.23
CA PRO A 37 5.41 -4.42 23.69
C PRO A 37 5.16 -4.90 22.25
N LEU A 38 3.91 -5.12 21.90
CA LEU A 38 3.55 -5.50 20.53
C LEU A 38 3.98 -4.38 19.57
N PRO A 39 4.50 -4.73 18.39
CA PRO A 39 4.89 -3.72 17.40
C PRO A 39 3.68 -2.89 16.99
N THR A 40 3.92 -1.61 16.79
CA THR A 40 2.88 -0.70 16.26
C THR A 40 2.57 -1.07 14.81
N ARG A 41 1.30 -1.12 14.48
CA ARG A 41 0.84 -1.41 13.11
C ARG A 41 0.28 -0.16 12.46
N ILE A 42 0.59 0.00 11.17
CA ILE A 42 0.07 1.06 10.33
C ILE A 42 -0.44 0.47 9.01
N SER A 43 -1.60 0.90 8.57
CA SER A 43 -2.16 0.54 7.27
C SER A 43 -1.92 1.66 6.26
N VAL A 44 -1.49 1.25 5.07
CA VAL A 44 -1.09 2.15 3.97
C VAL A 44 -1.83 1.75 2.70
N ALA A 45 -2.30 2.74 1.94
CA ALA A 45 -2.97 2.48 0.67
C ALA A 45 -2.55 3.46 -0.42
N THR A 46 -2.75 3.05 -1.67
CA THR A 46 -2.70 3.91 -2.85
C THR A 46 -3.86 3.62 -3.77
N PHE A 47 -4.38 4.67 -4.41
CA PHE A 47 -5.48 4.54 -5.34
C PHE A 47 -5.47 5.66 -6.39
N ASN A 48 -5.25 5.32 -7.66
CA ASN A 48 -5.57 6.18 -8.77
C ASN A 48 -7.09 6.16 -8.98
N VAL A 49 -7.75 7.29 -8.71
CA VAL A 49 -9.23 7.39 -8.70
C VAL A 49 -9.84 7.75 -10.05
N TRP A 50 -8.97 7.91 -11.05
CA TRP A 50 -9.33 8.28 -12.41
C TRP A 50 -10.17 9.55 -12.53
N THR A 51 -9.71 10.50 -13.31
CA THR A 51 -10.34 11.81 -13.49
C THR A 51 -11.83 11.73 -13.88
N THR A 52 -12.56 12.84 -13.70
CA THR A 52 -13.99 12.94 -14.04
C THR A 52 -14.30 12.88 -15.55
N LYS A 53 -13.27 13.00 -16.41
CA LYS A 53 -13.42 13.08 -17.88
C LYS A 53 -13.42 11.74 -18.59
N GLY A 54 -13.14 10.66 -17.89
CA GLY A 54 -12.95 9.35 -18.51
C GLY A 54 -14.26 8.61 -18.83
N LYS A 55 -14.15 7.70 -19.81
CA LYS A 55 -15.06 6.58 -20.08
C LYS A 55 -14.20 5.31 -20.00
N PRO A 56 -14.45 4.31 -19.33
CA PRO A 56 -15.64 3.48 -19.16
C PRO A 56 -16.22 3.64 -17.74
N GLY A 57 -17.39 3.17 -17.50
CA GLY A 57 -18.06 3.27 -16.19
C GLY A 57 -19.12 4.37 -16.12
N GLY A 58 -19.31 5.11 -17.19
CA GLY A 58 -20.34 6.15 -17.27
C GLY A 58 -19.87 7.52 -16.78
N PRO A 59 -20.79 8.48 -16.74
CA PRO A 59 -20.49 9.82 -16.26
C PRO A 59 -20.10 9.80 -14.78
N TRP A 60 -19.25 10.75 -14.37
CA TRP A 60 -18.74 10.86 -13.00
C TRP A 60 -19.80 10.64 -11.90
N PRO A 61 -21.00 11.23 -11.94
CA PRO A 61 -21.99 11.01 -10.89
C PRO A 61 -22.39 9.54 -10.69
N ALA A 62 -22.34 8.72 -11.74
CA ALA A 62 -22.65 7.29 -11.63
C ALA A 62 -21.55 6.49 -10.93
N ARG A 63 -20.32 7.00 -10.89
CA ARG A 63 -19.16 6.36 -10.23
C ARG A 63 -19.09 6.64 -8.73
N ILE A 64 -19.73 7.72 -8.23
CA ILE A 64 -19.62 8.19 -6.85
C ILE A 64 -19.93 7.09 -5.83
N PRO A 65 -21.04 6.34 -5.92
CA PRO A 65 -21.36 5.30 -4.92
C PRO A 65 -20.30 4.21 -4.84
N ALA A 66 -19.77 3.80 -6.01
CA ALA A 66 -18.71 2.80 -6.08
C ALA A 66 -17.41 3.30 -5.47
N LEU A 67 -17.00 4.52 -5.80
CA LEU A 67 -15.82 5.16 -5.23
C LEU A 67 -15.93 5.27 -3.72
N GLN A 68 -17.04 5.79 -3.20
CA GLN A 68 -17.27 5.93 -1.77
C GLN A 68 -17.23 4.59 -1.04
N GLN A 69 -17.85 3.56 -1.60
CA GLN A 69 -17.82 2.22 -1.02
C GLN A 69 -16.39 1.66 -1.00
N LEU A 70 -15.65 1.80 -2.10
CA LEU A 70 -14.28 1.31 -2.19
C LEU A 70 -13.35 2.06 -1.26
N MET A 71 -13.51 3.38 -1.10
CA MET A 71 -12.76 4.18 -0.13
C MET A 71 -13.04 3.77 1.31
N ARG A 72 -14.29 3.44 1.68
CA ARG A 72 -14.62 2.91 3.02
C ARG A 72 -13.96 1.55 3.26
N LEU A 73 -13.90 0.68 2.26
CA LEU A 73 -13.20 -0.60 2.35
C LEU A 73 -11.69 -0.42 2.47
N CYS A 74 -11.13 0.54 1.71
CA CYS A 74 -9.72 0.88 1.74
C CYS A 74 -9.29 1.49 3.08
N SER A 75 -10.07 2.36 3.68
CA SER A 75 -9.96 3.06 4.99
C SER A 75 -8.65 2.86 5.77
N ALA A 76 -7.50 2.91 5.08
CA ALA A 76 -6.16 2.78 5.66
C ALA A 76 -5.80 4.02 6.49
N ASP A 77 -4.79 3.92 7.37
CA ASP A 77 -4.34 5.06 8.18
C ASP A 77 -3.69 6.16 7.32
N LEU A 78 -3.00 5.74 6.25
CA LEU A 78 -2.39 6.62 5.25
C LEU A 78 -2.83 6.21 3.84
N ILE A 79 -3.33 7.15 3.04
CA ILE A 79 -3.83 6.88 1.68
C ILE A 79 -3.25 7.93 0.72
N GLY A 80 -2.55 7.47 -0.32
CA GLY A 80 -2.13 8.28 -1.45
C GLY A 80 -3.16 8.18 -2.58
N VAL A 81 -3.63 9.33 -3.09
CA VAL A 81 -4.65 9.38 -4.16
C VAL A 81 -4.09 10.12 -5.36
N GLN A 82 -4.22 9.56 -6.55
CA GLN A 82 -3.80 10.13 -7.83
C GLN A 82 -5.01 10.43 -8.72
N GLU A 83 -4.87 11.35 -9.65
CA GLU A 83 -5.90 11.80 -10.60
C GLU A 83 -7.17 12.37 -9.94
N ALA A 84 -7.07 12.87 -8.74
CA ALA A 84 -8.21 13.47 -8.05
C ALA A 84 -8.65 14.78 -8.74
N HIS A 85 -9.93 15.08 -8.59
CA HIS A 85 -10.56 16.33 -9.01
C HIS A 85 -11.36 16.86 -7.81
N PRO A 86 -11.64 18.15 -7.69
CA PRO A 86 -12.40 18.68 -6.55
C PRO A 86 -13.68 17.91 -6.23
N ASP A 87 -14.46 17.54 -7.26
CA ASP A 87 -15.69 16.75 -7.08
C ASP A 87 -15.42 15.33 -6.56
N ILE A 88 -14.29 14.72 -6.98
CA ILE A 88 -13.86 13.41 -6.50
C ILE A 88 -13.43 13.51 -5.04
N LEU A 89 -12.67 14.56 -4.70
CA LEU A 89 -12.22 14.79 -3.32
C LEU A 89 -13.41 15.00 -2.38
N ALA A 90 -14.45 15.73 -2.79
CA ALA A 90 -15.68 15.90 -2.01
C ALA A 90 -16.35 14.55 -1.70
N ALA A 91 -16.42 13.66 -2.70
CA ALA A 91 -16.98 12.32 -2.52
C ALA A 91 -16.12 11.43 -1.59
N ILE A 92 -14.79 11.58 -1.64
CA ILE A 92 -13.88 10.87 -0.75
C ILE A 92 -13.95 11.42 0.68
N ASP A 93 -13.98 12.75 0.85
CA ASP A 93 -14.13 13.41 2.15
C ASP A 93 -15.39 12.93 2.88
N GLU A 94 -16.51 12.77 2.15
CA GLU A 94 -17.76 12.20 2.67
C GLU A 94 -17.61 10.71 3.05
N ALA A 95 -16.85 9.94 2.28
CA ALA A 95 -16.64 8.51 2.53
C ALA A 95 -15.72 8.25 3.72
N LEU A 96 -14.80 9.17 4.02
CA LEU A 96 -13.74 9.04 5.02
C LEU A 96 -13.83 10.09 6.15
N PRO A 97 -14.93 10.17 6.92
CA PRO A 97 -15.14 11.23 7.93
C PRO A 97 -14.12 11.21 9.07
N ALA A 98 -13.42 10.09 9.30
CA ALA A 98 -12.37 9.97 10.31
C ALA A 98 -10.98 10.44 9.82
N HIS A 99 -10.84 10.75 8.53
CA HIS A 99 -9.58 11.19 7.95
C HIS A 99 -9.53 12.72 7.79
N ALA A 100 -8.32 13.22 7.64
CA ALA A 100 -8.06 14.55 7.13
C ALA A 100 -7.28 14.43 5.82
N ARG A 101 -7.41 15.41 4.98
CA ARG A 101 -6.68 15.56 3.73
C ARG A 101 -5.66 16.69 3.88
N ILE A 102 -4.45 16.50 3.33
CA ILE A 102 -3.47 17.58 3.26
C ILE A 102 -3.95 18.61 2.23
N ALA A 103 -4.04 19.86 2.68
CA ALA A 103 -4.44 20.98 1.84
C ALA A 103 -3.46 22.15 2.10
N PRO A 104 -2.44 22.35 1.23
CA PRO A 104 -1.54 23.48 1.33
C PRO A 104 -2.29 24.81 1.22
N GLU A 105 -1.83 25.83 1.95
CA GLU A 105 -2.41 27.18 1.91
C GLU A 105 -2.11 27.90 0.60
N ASN A 106 -0.98 27.59 -0.03
CA ASN A 106 -0.58 28.18 -1.30
C ASN A 106 -1.45 27.64 -2.43
N GLU A 107 -2.18 28.52 -3.15
CA GLU A 107 -3.10 28.14 -4.23
C GLU A 107 -2.40 27.34 -5.35
N ALA A 108 -1.20 27.76 -5.78
CA ALA A 108 -0.47 27.08 -6.84
C ALA A 108 -0.04 25.66 -6.45
N GLU A 109 0.38 25.45 -5.21
CA GLU A 109 0.67 24.13 -4.68
C GLU A 109 -0.60 23.32 -4.48
N SER A 110 -1.65 23.94 -3.97
CA SER A 110 -2.95 23.32 -3.74
C SER A 110 -3.52 22.68 -5.01
N VAL A 111 -3.34 23.28 -6.20
CA VAL A 111 -3.76 22.68 -7.47
C VAL A 111 -3.04 21.36 -7.72
N CYS A 112 -1.72 21.31 -7.56
CA CYS A 112 -0.95 20.08 -7.78
C CYS A 112 -1.36 18.98 -6.78
N TRP A 113 -1.50 19.33 -5.50
CA TRP A 113 -1.94 18.40 -4.46
C TRP A 113 -3.33 17.82 -4.72
N ARG A 114 -4.28 18.67 -5.13
CA ARG A 114 -5.66 18.25 -5.40
C ARG A 114 -5.81 17.34 -6.61
N THR A 115 -4.87 17.38 -7.55
CA THR A 115 -5.00 16.61 -8.79
C THR A 115 -4.12 15.36 -8.83
N GLU A 116 -2.89 15.44 -8.33
CA GLU A 116 -1.89 14.41 -8.60
C GLU A 116 -1.25 13.79 -7.35
N GLY A 117 -1.54 14.32 -6.16
CA GLY A 117 -0.79 13.89 -4.97
C GLY A 117 -1.54 14.02 -3.65
N THR A 118 -2.84 13.86 -3.63
CA THR A 118 -3.60 13.99 -2.39
C THR A 118 -3.24 12.91 -1.39
N ILE A 119 -2.93 13.31 -0.15
CA ILE A 119 -2.67 12.42 0.97
C ILE A 119 -3.79 12.57 2.00
N TYR A 120 -4.44 11.44 2.32
CA TYR A 120 -5.38 11.31 3.42
C TYR A 120 -4.70 10.60 4.60
N TYR A 121 -5.02 11.02 5.83
CA TYR A 121 -4.53 10.39 7.04
C TYR A 121 -5.60 10.32 8.13
N ARG A 122 -5.60 9.24 8.91
CA ARG A 122 -6.55 9.01 10.02
C ARG A 122 -6.20 9.89 11.21
N ARG A 123 -7.07 10.87 11.52
CA ARG A 123 -6.82 11.87 12.59
C ARG A 123 -6.58 11.27 13.98
N ALA A 124 -7.23 10.16 14.31
CA ALA A 124 -7.09 9.54 15.63
C ALA A 124 -5.76 8.79 15.81
N ALA A 125 -5.08 8.40 14.72
CA ALA A 125 -3.84 7.62 14.75
C ALA A 125 -2.58 8.47 14.47
N LEU A 126 -2.75 9.59 13.77
CA LEU A 126 -1.66 10.33 13.16
C LEU A 126 -1.81 11.85 13.40
N GLU A 127 -0.70 12.48 13.79
CA GLU A 127 -0.55 13.93 13.88
C GLU A 127 0.37 14.41 12.77
N LEU A 128 -0.09 15.33 11.93
CA LEU A 128 0.71 15.92 10.85
C LEU A 128 1.82 16.82 11.43
N LEU A 129 3.08 16.51 11.12
CA LEU A 129 4.26 17.27 11.54
C LEU A 129 4.78 18.21 10.46
N GLY A 130 4.52 17.92 9.20
CA GLY A 130 4.94 18.72 8.06
C GLY A 130 4.66 18.02 6.75
N HIS A 131 4.64 18.79 5.68
CA HIS A 131 4.42 18.29 4.32
C HIS A 131 5.15 19.17 3.29
N GLY A 132 5.29 18.66 2.09
CA GLY A 132 5.90 19.37 0.98
C GLY A 132 5.88 18.54 -0.31
N CYS A 133 6.54 19.06 -1.33
CA CYS A 133 6.72 18.37 -2.58
C CYS A 133 8.13 18.54 -3.13
N GLU A 134 8.64 17.47 -3.75
CA GLU A 134 9.96 17.38 -4.37
C GLU A 134 9.85 17.01 -5.85
N CYS A 135 10.98 17.01 -6.55
CA CYS A 135 11.08 16.58 -7.94
C CYS A 135 10.25 17.42 -8.91
N SER A 136 10.03 18.72 -8.60
CA SER A 136 9.40 19.64 -9.54
C SER A 136 10.20 19.70 -10.84
N GLY A 137 9.52 19.52 -11.99
CA GLY A 137 10.16 19.46 -13.31
C GLY A 137 10.79 18.11 -13.70
N SER A 138 10.82 17.12 -12.78
CA SER A 138 11.37 15.79 -13.10
C SER A 138 10.35 14.86 -13.75
N PHE A 139 9.11 15.30 -13.94
CA PHE A 139 8.04 14.51 -14.57
C PHE A 139 7.72 15.11 -15.95
N PRO A 140 8.32 14.60 -17.04
CA PRO A 140 8.14 15.16 -18.39
C PRO A 140 6.66 15.23 -18.79
N GLU A 141 6.29 16.32 -19.48
CA GLU A 141 4.94 16.59 -19.97
C GLU A 141 3.84 16.65 -18.89
N LYS A 142 4.20 16.55 -17.61
CA LYS A 142 3.28 16.53 -16.47
C LYS A 142 3.70 17.52 -15.39
N PRO A 143 3.53 18.84 -15.62
CA PRO A 143 4.08 19.89 -14.73
C PRO A 143 3.49 19.88 -13.31
N ASN A 144 2.31 19.29 -13.13
CA ASN A 144 1.66 19.16 -11.82
C ASN A 144 2.08 17.89 -11.07
N ARG A 145 2.78 16.95 -11.72
CA ARG A 145 3.26 15.72 -11.08
C ARG A 145 4.59 15.95 -10.41
N ARG A 146 4.74 15.41 -9.22
CA ARG A 146 5.93 15.48 -8.37
C ARG A 146 5.85 14.40 -7.31
N LEU A 147 6.86 14.28 -6.46
CA LEU A 147 6.78 13.52 -5.22
C LEU A 147 6.14 14.42 -4.16
N PHE A 148 4.94 14.07 -3.71
CA PHE A 148 4.26 14.71 -2.58
C PHE A 148 4.57 13.92 -1.32
N TRP A 149 4.92 14.60 -0.23
CA TRP A 149 5.27 13.93 1.02
C TRP A 149 4.64 14.60 2.23
N ALA A 150 4.45 13.80 3.27
CA ALA A 150 4.06 14.27 4.59
C ALA A 150 4.76 13.44 5.66
N ARG A 151 5.08 14.07 6.78
CA ARG A 151 5.61 13.41 7.97
C ARG A 151 4.58 13.47 9.07
N PHE A 152 4.35 12.33 9.71
CA PHE A 152 3.38 12.18 10.78
C PHE A 152 4.04 11.66 12.04
N ARG A 153 3.52 12.09 13.21
CA ARG A 153 3.74 11.39 14.46
C ARG A 153 2.72 10.27 14.59
N VAL A 154 3.20 9.08 14.86
CA VAL A 154 2.36 7.91 15.17
C VAL A 154 2.28 7.75 16.67
N CYS A 155 1.09 7.62 17.25
CA CYS A 155 0.92 7.40 18.67
C CYS A 155 1.68 6.14 19.12
N GLY A 156 2.68 6.34 19.98
CA GLY A 156 3.49 5.24 20.55
C GLY A 156 4.66 4.72 19.71
N ALA A 157 4.89 5.23 18.47
CA ALA A 157 5.92 4.68 17.58
C ALA A 157 6.86 5.70 16.92
N GLY A 158 6.84 6.96 17.32
CA GLY A 158 7.72 7.98 16.73
C GLY A 158 7.14 8.62 15.48
N SER A 159 8.00 8.92 14.48
CA SER A 159 7.54 9.53 13.22
C SER A 159 7.59 8.56 12.06
N VAL A 160 6.74 8.81 11.06
CA VAL A 160 6.76 8.13 9.76
C VAL A 160 6.77 9.17 8.64
N LEU A 161 7.50 8.86 7.57
CA LEU A 161 7.45 9.59 6.31
C LEU A 161 6.52 8.85 5.35
N PHE A 162 5.54 9.54 4.81
CA PHE A 162 4.67 9.01 3.76
C PHE A 162 4.75 9.88 2.53
N SER A 163 4.88 9.27 1.36
CA SER A 163 4.93 10.00 0.10
C SER A 163 4.12 9.30 -0.98
N THR A 164 3.62 10.10 -1.94
CA THR A 164 2.91 9.60 -3.11
C THR A 164 3.36 10.31 -4.37
N CYS A 165 3.36 9.59 -5.49
CA CYS A 165 3.62 10.17 -6.79
C CYS A 165 2.81 9.45 -7.88
N HIS A 166 2.61 10.16 -9.00
CA HIS A 166 2.00 9.61 -10.20
C HIS A 166 2.98 9.78 -11.37
N MET A 167 3.60 8.68 -11.83
CA MET A 167 4.60 8.73 -12.88
C MET A 167 3.96 8.87 -14.26
N PRO A 168 4.68 9.38 -15.29
CA PRO A 168 4.17 9.47 -16.65
C PRO A 168 3.75 8.09 -17.18
N TRP A 169 2.64 8.05 -17.93
CA TRP A 169 2.22 6.83 -18.62
C TRP A 169 3.18 6.48 -19.76
N GLN A 170 3.23 5.23 -20.16
CA GLN A 170 4.06 4.74 -21.24
C GLN A 170 3.61 5.32 -22.59
N GLY A 171 4.56 5.75 -23.44
CA GLY A 171 4.29 6.30 -24.77
C GLY A 171 4.05 7.81 -24.77
N THR A 172 4.57 8.55 -23.78
CA THR A 172 4.65 10.02 -23.86
C THR A 172 5.46 10.45 -25.08
N ALA A 173 5.22 11.65 -25.60
CA ALA A 173 5.91 12.13 -26.80
C ALA A 173 7.44 12.16 -26.62
N SER A 174 7.93 12.56 -25.45
CA SER A 174 9.34 12.55 -25.10
C SER A 174 9.93 11.14 -25.08
N GLU A 175 9.19 10.15 -24.58
CA GLU A 175 9.61 8.75 -24.54
C GLU A 175 9.70 8.16 -25.96
N VAL A 176 8.67 8.40 -26.79
CA VAL A 176 8.64 7.96 -28.19
C VAL A 176 9.80 8.56 -28.99
N GLN A 177 10.08 9.85 -28.77
CA GLN A 177 11.15 10.55 -29.47
C GLN A 177 12.55 10.11 -29.04
N SER A 178 12.77 9.91 -27.75
CA SER A 178 14.10 9.59 -27.18
C SER A 178 14.40 8.10 -27.12
N GLY A 179 13.38 7.24 -27.13
CA GLY A 179 13.51 5.82 -26.85
C GLY A 179 13.86 5.49 -25.38
N VAL A 180 13.81 6.50 -24.48
CA VAL A 180 14.15 6.35 -23.06
C VAL A 180 12.91 6.46 -22.22
N SER A 181 12.68 5.50 -21.32
CA SER A 181 11.54 5.52 -20.39
C SER A 181 11.58 6.76 -19.49
N ALA A 182 10.56 7.60 -19.61
CA ALA A 182 10.39 8.76 -18.74
C ALA A 182 10.29 8.35 -17.27
N ARG A 183 9.68 7.20 -16.99
CA ARG A 183 9.52 6.63 -15.64
C ARG A 183 10.85 6.27 -14.99
N PHE A 184 11.83 5.83 -15.79
CA PHE A 184 13.16 5.53 -15.28
C PHE A 184 13.82 6.78 -14.67
N ALA A 185 13.83 7.90 -15.39
CA ALA A 185 14.37 9.16 -14.89
C ALA A 185 13.59 9.69 -13.67
N CYS A 186 12.25 9.64 -13.72
CA CYS A 186 11.39 10.00 -12.58
C CYS A 186 11.71 9.15 -11.34
N SER A 187 11.91 7.83 -11.51
CA SER A 187 12.20 6.92 -10.40
C SER A 187 13.51 7.24 -9.71
N HIS A 188 14.55 7.63 -10.45
CA HIS A 188 15.82 8.06 -9.86
C HIS A 188 15.67 9.37 -9.09
N ALA A 189 14.97 10.36 -9.65
CA ALA A 189 14.71 11.61 -8.95
C ALA A 189 13.91 11.38 -7.64
N VAL A 190 12.90 10.52 -7.68
CA VAL A 190 12.12 10.11 -6.51
C VAL A 190 13.00 9.37 -5.50
N ALA A 191 13.86 8.45 -5.93
CA ALA A 191 14.78 7.73 -5.05
C ALA A 191 15.75 8.67 -4.33
N ASP A 192 16.28 9.68 -5.03
CA ASP A 192 17.19 10.67 -4.44
C ASP A 192 16.46 11.58 -3.45
N ALA A 193 15.24 12.01 -3.76
CA ALA A 193 14.40 12.78 -2.85
C ALA A 193 14.05 11.98 -1.58
N LEU A 194 13.67 10.71 -1.71
CA LEU A 194 13.38 9.84 -0.57
C LEU A 194 14.57 9.66 0.36
N LYS A 195 15.78 9.50 -0.18
CA LYS A 195 17.03 9.44 0.63
C LYS A 195 17.29 10.74 1.40
N ALA A 196 16.99 11.89 0.77
CA ALA A 196 17.16 13.19 1.42
C ALA A 196 16.10 13.47 2.49
N LEU A 197 14.88 12.97 2.31
CA LEU A 197 13.75 13.19 3.21
C LEU A 197 13.77 12.25 4.41
N ALA A 198 14.11 10.96 4.21
CA ALA A 198 14.05 9.93 5.25
C ALA A 198 15.11 10.20 6.34
N ARG A 199 14.69 10.11 7.60
CA ARG A 199 15.55 10.24 8.77
C ARG A 199 16.10 8.87 9.19
N PRO A 200 17.25 8.81 9.86
CA PRO A 200 17.76 7.56 10.42
C PRO A 200 16.73 6.90 11.35
N GLY A 201 16.43 5.63 11.09
CA GLY A 201 15.48 4.86 11.90
C GLY A 201 13.99 5.16 11.64
N GLU A 202 13.67 6.10 10.75
CA GLU A 202 12.29 6.49 10.45
C GLU A 202 11.66 5.54 9.40
N PRO A 203 10.53 4.87 9.71
CA PRO A 203 9.74 4.19 8.69
C PRO A 203 9.32 5.16 7.59
N ALA A 204 9.52 4.78 6.33
CA ALA A 204 9.22 5.62 5.19
C ALA A 204 8.53 4.84 4.08
N PHE A 205 7.49 5.45 3.50
CA PHE A 205 6.66 4.87 2.46
C PHE A 205 6.66 5.73 1.21
N CYS A 206 6.71 5.08 0.04
CA CYS A 206 6.47 5.71 -1.25
C CYS A 206 5.41 4.90 -1.99
N VAL A 207 4.27 5.54 -2.27
CA VAL A 207 3.14 4.88 -2.92
C VAL A 207 2.73 5.62 -4.18
N GLY A 208 1.93 5.00 -5.03
CA GLY A 208 1.35 5.70 -6.18
C GLY A 208 1.16 4.83 -7.40
N ASP A 209 0.65 5.47 -8.44
CA ASP A 209 0.61 4.92 -9.78
C ASP A 209 1.95 5.19 -10.46
N PHE A 210 2.76 4.15 -10.60
CA PHE A 210 4.07 4.26 -11.26
C PHE A 210 4.00 4.02 -12.77
N ASN A 211 2.81 3.71 -13.30
CA ASN A 211 2.56 3.49 -14.72
C ASN A 211 3.47 2.44 -15.38
N GLU A 212 4.08 1.56 -14.57
CA GLU A 212 4.96 0.49 -15.04
C GLU A 212 5.08 -0.64 -14.00
N SER A 213 5.18 -1.89 -14.49
CA SER A 213 5.17 -3.07 -13.62
C SER A 213 6.53 -3.43 -13.02
N PHE A 214 7.65 -2.94 -13.54
CA PHE A 214 8.98 -3.44 -13.13
C PHE A 214 10.01 -2.35 -12.84
N GLY A 215 10.14 -1.36 -13.74
CA GLY A 215 11.21 -0.37 -13.72
C GLY A 215 11.24 0.44 -12.44
N PRO A 216 10.20 1.22 -12.13
CA PRO A 216 10.16 2.10 -10.97
C PRO A 216 10.35 1.38 -9.63
N PRO A 217 9.63 0.29 -9.29
CA PRO A 217 9.88 -0.43 -8.04
C PRO A 217 11.30 -0.96 -7.92
N ARG A 218 11.88 -1.43 -9.05
CA ARG A 218 13.27 -1.90 -9.07
C ARG A 218 14.26 -0.77 -8.81
N VAL A 219 14.07 0.41 -9.41
CA VAL A 219 14.92 1.58 -9.15
C VAL A 219 14.83 2.01 -7.70
N LEU A 220 13.63 2.14 -7.13
CA LEU A 220 13.44 2.50 -5.73
C LEU A 220 14.15 1.51 -4.80
N ARG A 221 14.05 0.21 -5.09
CA ARG A 221 14.74 -0.83 -4.31
C ARG A 221 16.26 -0.69 -4.39
N THR A 222 16.82 -0.52 -5.59
CA THR A 222 18.29 -0.54 -5.76
C THR A 222 18.95 0.78 -5.41
N ALA A 223 18.29 1.92 -5.65
CA ALA A 223 18.85 3.24 -5.42
C ALA A 223 18.52 3.84 -4.04
N ALA A 224 17.39 3.47 -3.44
CA ALA A 224 16.93 4.05 -2.17
C ALA A 224 16.55 3.00 -1.10
N GLN A 225 16.67 1.70 -1.38
CA GLN A 225 16.33 0.60 -0.46
C GLN A 225 14.84 0.57 -0.05
N PHE A 226 13.96 1.04 -0.94
CA PHE A 226 12.51 0.92 -0.78
C PHE A 226 12.03 -0.33 -1.52
N VAL A 227 11.54 -1.30 -0.79
CA VAL A 227 11.05 -2.57 -1.33
C VAL A 227 9.54 -2.54 -1.42
N ASP A 228 8.97 -2.96 -2.54
CA ASP A 228 7.53 -3.08 -2.67
C ASP A 228 6.96 -4.21 -1.79
N CYS A 229 5.72 -4.02 -1.34
CA CYS A 229 5.08 -4.91 -0.36
C CYS A 229 4.90 -6.34 -0.88
N PHE A 230 4.66 -6.54 -2.18
CA PHE A 230 4.51 -7.88 -2.74
C PHE A 230 5.84 -8.63 -2.76
N THR A 231 6.91 -7.98 -3.24
CA THR A 231 8.26 -8.55 -3.21
C THR A 231 8.70 -8.87 -1.79
N ALA A 232 8.47 -7.97 -0.82
CA ALA A 232 8.86 -8.17 0.57
C ALA A 232 8.11 -9.33 1.24
N LEU A 233 6.88 -9.61 0.82
CA LEU A 233 6.06 -10.75 1.28
C LEU A 233 6.25 -12.02 0.43
N CYS A 234 7.16 -12.02 -0.54
CA CYS A 234 7.33 -13.13 -1.50
C CYS A 234 6.04 -13.46 -2.27
N LEU A 235 5.21 -12.46 -2.53
CA LEU A 235 3.98 -12.58 -3.31
C LEU A 235 4.21 -12.12 -4.76
N PRO A 236 3.50 -12.66 -5.74
CA PRO A 236 3.50 -12.10 -7.08
C PRO A 236 2.83 -10.73 -7.08
N ALA A 237 3.36 -9.81 -7.88
CA ALA A 237 2.72 -8.53 -8.12
C ALA A 237 1.33 -8.75 -8.73
N THR A 238 0.30 -8.25 -8.08
CA THR A 238 -1.08 -8.42 -8.52
C THR A 238 -1.45 -7.26 -9.45
N PRO A 239 -2.03 -7.54 -10.64
CA PRO A 239 -2.46 -6.47 -11.54
C PRO A 239 -3.46 -5.52 -10.89
N THR A 240 -3.29 -4.22 -11.14
CA THR A 240 -4.16 -3.15 -10.64
C THR A 240 -4.90 -2.43 -11.76
N HIS A 241 -4.43 -2.55 -13.01
CA HIS A 241 -5.00 -1.91 -14.21
C HIS A 241 -4.99 -2.90 -15.40
N PRO A 242 -6.01 -2.89 -16.27
CA PRO A 242 -7.26 -2.19 -16.08
C PRO A 242 -8.13 -2.85 -15.00
N ALA A 243 -8.86 -2.05 -14.24
CA ALA A 243 -9.89 -2.57 -13.35
C ALA A 243 -11.08 -3.00 -14.20
N ARG A 244 -11.27 -4.31 -14.34
CA ARG A 244 -12.36 -4.89 -15.13
C ARG A 244 -13.44 -5.39 -14.20
N PRO A 245 -14.65 -4.81 -14.24
CA PRO A 245 -15.79 -5.37 -13.55
C PRO A 245 -16.22 -6.68 -14.19
N SER A 246 -16.79 -7.57 -13.40
CA SER A 246 -17.34 -8.83 -13.89
C SER A 246 -18.41 -8.57 -14.95
N GLY A 247 -18.23 -9.10 -16.16
CA GLY A 247 -19.17 -8.99 -17.27
C GLY A 247 -18.97 -7.77 -18.20
N ALA A 248 -17.91 -6.98 -18.02
CA ALA A 248 -17.50 -6.03 -19.05
C ALA A 248 -16.89 -6.79 -20.25
N GLU A 249 -17.17 -6.29 -21.47
CA GLU A 249 -16.44 -6.75 -22.65
C GLU A 249 -14.95 -6.56 -22.41
N GLU A 250 -14.15 -7.57 -22.71
CA GLU A 250 -12.71 -7.53 -22.54
C GLU A 250 -12.13 -6.49 -23.51
N GLU A 251 -11.69 -5.34 -22.97
CA GLU A 251 -10.77 -4.50 -23.72
C GLU A 251 -9.44 -5.25 -23.86
N GLU A 252 -8.81 -5.17 -25.03
CA GLU A 252 -7.55 -5.87 -25.37
C GLU A 252 -6.32 -5.38 -24.58
N LEU A 253 -6.53 -4.64 -23.50
CA LEU A 253 -5.43 -4.14 -22.66
C LEU A 253 -4.90 -5.25 -21.73
N PRO A 254 -3.59 -5.49 -21.73
CA PRO A 254 -3.00 -6.48 -20.83
C PRO A 254 -3.12 -6.05 -19.36
N ASP A 255 -3.40 -7.01 -18.50
CA ASP A 255 -3.39 -6.80 -17.04
C ASP A 255 -1.99 -6.40 -16.56
N ARG A 256 -1.89 -5.28 -15.83
CA ARG A 256 -0.61 -4.74 -15.33
C ARG A 256 -0.73 -4.32 -13.87
N ALA A 257 0.33 -4.57 -13.09
CA ALA A 257 0.52 -3.98 -11.79
C ALA A 257 1.17 -2.60 -12.00
N LEU A 258 0.40 -1.53 -11.87
CA LEU A 258 0.86 -0.15 -12.08
C LEU A 258 0.96 0.62 -10.75
N ASP A 259 0.18 0.22 -9.75
CA ASP A 259 0.07 0.87 -8.47
C ASP A 259 0.89 0.12 -7.41
N TRP A 260 1.73 0.84 -6.68
CA TRP A 260 2.74 0.25 -5.81
C TRP A 260 2.75 0.90 -4.43
N ILE A 261 3.10 0.09 -3.42
CA ILE A 261 3.44 0.53 -2.07
C ILE A 261 4.84 0.01 -1.77
N CYS A 262 5.80 0.93 -1.71
CA CYS A 262 7.19 0.64 -1.38
C CYS A 262 7.52 1.22 -0.01
N ALA A 263 8.32 0.50 0.78
CA ALA A 263 8.75 0.93 2.11
C ALA A 263 10.24 0.69 2.31
N ASN A 264 10.87 1.50 3.18
CA ASN A 264 12.24 1.27 3.59
C ASN A 264 12.35 0.14 4.63
N GLN A 265 13.57 -0.21 5.01
CA GLN A 265 13.86 -1.31 5.94
C GLN A 265 13.29 -1.16 7.37
N HIS A 266 12.76 0.01 7.73
CA HIS A 266 12.20 0.29 9.05
C HIS A 266 10.70 0.04 9.14
N ALA A 267 10.08 -0.46 8.06
CA ALA A 267 8.69 -0.90 8.01
C ALA A 267 8.61 -2.30 7.41
N THR A 268 8.09 -3.25 8.16
CA THR A 268 7.96 -4.65 7.74
C THR A 268 6.52 -4.93 7.32
N PRO A 269 6.24 -5.25 6.04
CA PRO A 269 4.89 -5.59 5.63
C PRO A 269 4.47 -6.95 6.20
N ILE A 270 3.24 -7.02 6.69
CA ILE A 270 2.63 -8.26 7.21
C ILE A 270 1.41 -8.67 6.39
N LEU A 271 0.89 -7.78 5.55
CA LEU A 271 -0.21 -8.03 4.62
C LEU A 271 -0.09 -7.09 3.42
N ALA A 272 -0.38 -7.59 2.23
CA ALA A 272 -0.59 -6.78 1.04
C ALA A 272 -1.72 -7.39 0.20
N ASN A 273 -2.57 -6.53 -0.36
CA ASN A 273 -3.68 -6.96 -1.21
C ASN A 273 -4.06 -5.87 -2.22
N VAL A 274 -4.57 -6.30 -3.37
CA VAL A 274 -5.32 -5.45 -4.31
C VAL A 274 -6.79 -5.61 -4.01
N LEU A 275 -7.47 -4.52 -3.64
CA LEU A 275 -8.89 -4.57 -3.30
C LEU A 275 -9.74 -4.68 -4.57
N ARG A 276 -10.11 -5.90 -4.90
CA ARG A 276 -11.04 -6.22 -5.98
C ARG A 276 -12.42 -6.45 -5.38
N PRO A 277 -13.40 -5.58 -5.67
CA PRO A 277 -14.74 -5.80 -5.16
C PRO A 277 -15.32 -7.09 -5.71
N SER A 278 -15.77 -7.97 -4.82
CA SER A 278 -16.47 -9.18 -5.22
C SER A 278 -17.82 -8.85 -5.85
N PRO A 279 -18.26 -9.61 -6.87
CA PRO A 279 -19.64 -9.53 -7.36
C PRO A 279 -20.62 -9.64 -6.19
N GLY A 280 -21.52 -8.67 -6.03
CA GLY A 280 -22.48 -8.61 -4.93
C GLY A 280 -22.07 -7.76 -3.72
N LEU A 281 -20.79 -7.41 -3.55
CA LEU A 281 -20.36 -6.45 -2.52
C LEU A 281 -20.60 -5.00 -2.96
N LEU A 282 -20.48 -4.73 -4.26
CA LEU A 282 -20.89 -3.47 -4.88
C LEU A 282 -22.25 -3.69 -5.53
N SER A 283 -23.18 -2.73 -5.39
CA SER A 283 -24.43 -2.77 -6.14
C SER A 283 -24.13 -2.87 -7.65
N THR A 284 -24.98 -3.55 -8.40
CA THR A 284 -24.79 -3.79 -9.84
C THR A 284 -24.60 -2.54 -10.71
N ALA A 285 -24.97 -1.36 -10.21
CA ALA A 285 -24.73 -0.05 -10.85
C ALA A 285 -23.32 0.51 -10.58
N ALA A 286 -22.53 -0.11 -9.72
CA ALA A 286 -21.32 0.45 -9.13
C ALA A 286 -20.04 -0.21 -9.64
N LEU A 287 -20.02 -0.67 -10.88
CA LEU A 287 -18.96 -1.52 -11.40
C LEU A 287 -17.61 -0.83 -11.61
N HIS A 288 -17.57 0.51 -11.67
CA HIS A 288 -16.33 1.26 -11.90
C HIS A 288 -16.19 2.45 -10.95
N ALA A 289 -15.48 2.25 -9.85
CA ALA A 289 -14.97 3.39 -9.07
C ALA A 289 -13.86 4.12 -9.85
N SER A 290 -12.99 3.35 -10.50
CA SER A 290 -11.83 3.78 -11.30
C SER A 290 -11.51 2.69 -12.32
N ASP A 291 -10.64 2.97 -13.30
CA ASP A 291 -9.95 2.00 -14.15
C ASP A 291 -8.76 1.34 -13.45
N HIS A 292 -8.46 1.73 -12.21
CA HIS A 292 -7.51 1.08 -11.31
C HIS A 292 -8.21 0.42 -10.12
N PHE A 293 -7.53 -0.57 -9.52
CA PHE A 293 -7.87 -1.11 -8.20
C PHE A 293 -6.92 -0.55 -7.14
N PRO A 294 -7.40 -0.20 -5.93
CA PRO A 294 -6.52 0.22 -4.85
C PRO A 294 -5.65 -0.92 -4.35
N VAL A 295 -4.41 -0.58 -3.97
CA VAL A 295 -3.50 -1.46 -3.23
C VAL A 295 -3.55 -1.05 -1.77
N VAL A 296 -3.61 -2.04 -0.87
CA VAL A 296 -3.57 -1.84 0.59
C VAL A 296 -2.52 -2.77 1.19
N ALA A 297 -1.74 -2.26 2.12
CA ALA A 297 -0.78 -3.05 2.88
C ALA A 297 -0.82 -2.65 4.37
N VAL A 298 -0.46 -3.60 5.24
CA VAL A 298 -0.29 -3.37 6.67
C VAL A 298 1.15 -3.64 7.03
N TYR A 299 1.74 -2.75 7.80
CA TYR A 299 3.13 -2.82 8.23
C TYR A 299 3.25 -2.81 9.75
N GLU A 300 4.26 -3.49 10.26
CA GLU A 300 4.84 -3.31 11.58
C GLU A 300 5.98 -2.28 11.50
N ILE A 301 5.96 -1.29 12.42
CA ILE A 301 6.91 -0.18 12.47
C ILE A 301 7.45 0.02 13.89
#